data_e3f9bee59cec2216b360e4a7ff4a54d0
#
_entry.id   e3f9bee59cec2216b360e4a7ff4a54d0
#
_cell.length_a   1.000
_cell.length_b   1.000
_cell.length_c   1.000
_cell.angle_alpha   90.00
_cell.angle_beta   90.00
_cell.angle_gamma   90.00
#
_symmetry.space_group_name_H-M   'P 1'
#
loop_
_entity.id
_entity.type
_entity.pdbx_description
1 polymer ?
#
loop_
_entity_poly.entity_id
_entity_poly.type
_entity_poly.pdbx_seq_one_letter_code
_entity_poly.pdbx_strand_id
1 'polypeptide(L)'
;MLIKVINPNTSRPMTEAIERSAQAVASVDVRAVTASMGPASIESHYDEALAAPGVLTEIGDADGYVIACFGDPGLDAAREVAEGPVVGMAEAAMRTASYLGRGFSVVTTVDRSRGRTWDLAERYGVARFCRGVHACGIRVLDLDSNPDALKTITAACRHALERDESDAIVLGCAGMTHLVADLAGEIGAPVVDGVQAATLAVQSLLTMGLRTGDRGEFAAPPPKPYTGILWDFAR
;
A
#
# COMPACT_ATOMS: atom_id res chain seq x y z
N MET A 1 8.16 -18.59 -8.75
CA MET A 1 8.32 -17.21 -8.26
C MET A 1 7.26 -17.00 -7.19
N LEU A 2 7.69 -16.54 -6.01
CA LEU A 2 6.80 -16.24 -4.89
C LEU A 2 6.84 -14.74 -4.58
N ILE A 3 5.68 -14.10 -4.56
CA ILE A 3 5.52 -12.73 -4.07
C ILE A 3 4.93 -12.79 -2.66
N LYS A 4 5.62 -12.19 -1.69
CA LYS A 4 5.09 -12.01 -0.35
C LYS A 4 4.43 -10.64 -0.24
N VAL A 5 3.14 -10.62 0.13
CA VAL A 5 2.38 -9.39 0.37
C VAL A 5 2.27 -9.18 1.88
N ILE A 6 2.94 -8.16 2.38
CA ILE A 6 3.07 -7.90 3.82
C ILE A 6 1.97 -6.92 4.24
N ASN A 7 1.03 -7.36 5.06
CA ASN A 7 0.15 -6.47 5.80
C ASN A 7 0.91 -5.97 7.04
N PRO A 8 1.29 -4.68 7.11
CA PRO A 8 2.12 -4.15 8.19
C PRO A 8 1.36 -3.89 9.50
N ASN A 9 0.05 -4.12 9.52
CA ASN A 9 -0.73 -4.13 10.75
C ASN A 9 -1.00 -5.57 11.21
N THR A 10 -1.58 -5.74 12.41
CA THR A 10 -1.81 -7.06 13.02
C THR A 10 -3.22 -7.63 12.77
N SER A 11 -3.98 -7.09 11.82
CA SER A 11 -5.33 -7.56 11.46
C SER A 11 -5.27 -8.74 10.49
N ARG A 12 -5.56 -9.94 10.96
CA ARG A 12 -5.65 -11.15 10.13
C ARG A 12 -6.79 -11.10 9.10
N PRO A 13 -8.01 -10.63 9.43
CA PRO A 13 -9.07 -10.51 8.43
C PRO A 13 -8.67 -9.61 7.26
N MET A 14 -7.96 -8.50 7.53
CA MET A 14 -7.44 -7.63 6.48
C MET A 14 -6.38 -8.34 5.63
N THR A 15 -5.49 -9.15 6.23
CA THR A 15 -4.50 -9.94 5.46
C THR A 15 -5.19 -10.90 4.51
N GLU A 16 -6.25 -11.57 4.92
CA GLU A 16 -7.03 -12.47 4.06
C GLU A 16 -7.69 -11.73 2.88
N ALA A 17 -8.21 -10.53 3.10
CA ALA A 17 -8.76 -9.70 2.03
C ALA A 17 -7.67 -9.24 1.04
N ILE A 18 -6.51 -8.83 1.55
CA ILE A 18 -5.32 -8.47 0.78
C ILE A 18 -4.87 -9.66 -0.08
N GLU A 19 -4.79 -10.86 0.50
CA GLU A 19 -4.38 -12.06 -0.20
C GLU A 19 -5.29 -12.37 -1.39
N ARG A 20 -6.60 -12.37 -1.15
CA ARG A 20 -7.59 -12.59 -2.22
C ARG A 20 -7.45 -11.59 -3.36
N SER A 21 -7.25 -10.31 -3.04
CA SER A 21 -7.07 -9.26 -4.05
C SER A 21 -5.79 -9.45 -4.86
N ALA A 22 -4.68 -9.77 -4.19
CA ALA A 22 -3.40 -9.99 -4.86
C ALA A 22 -3.44 -11.24 -5.75
N GLN A 23 -3.99 -12.35 -5.26
CA GLN A 23 -4.13 -13.61 -6.01
C GLN A 23 -5.05 -13.48 -7.22
N ALA A 24 -6.06 -12.61 -7.17
CA ALA A 24 -7.00 -12.42 -8.27
C ALA A 24 -6.34 -11.89 -9.55
N VAL A 25 -5.18 -11.24 -9.45
CA VAL A 25 -4.49 -10.62 -10.61
C VAL A 25 -3.13 -11.26 -10.92
N ALA A 26 -2.53 -11.98 -9.98
CA ALA A 26 -1.21 -12.57 -10.16
C ALA A 26 -1.25 -13.82 -11.02
N SER A 27 -0.21 -14.03 -11.82
CA SER A 27 0.05 -15.29 -12.55
C SER A 27 1.19 -16.11 -11.93
N VAL A 28 1.65 -15.73 -10.75
CA VAL A 28 2.70 -16.39 -9.95
C VAL A 28 2.16 -16.65 -8.54
N ASP A 29 2.89 -17.44 -7.75
CA ASP A 29 2.50 -17.71 -6.39
C ASP A 29 2.51 -16.42 -5.54
N VAL A 30 1.43 -16.20 -4.80
CA VAL A 30 1.28 -15.06 -3.89
C VAL A 30 0.87 -15.56 -2.52
N ARG A 31 1.55 -15.08 -1.49
CA ARG A 31 1.24 -15.34 -0.10
C ARG A 31 1.18 -14.01 0.68
N ALA A 32 0.05 -13.72 1.28
CA ALA A 32 -0.03 -12.61 2.22
C ALA A 32 0.34 -13.04 3.64
N VAL A 33 0.98 -12.14 4.37
CA VAL A 33 1.37 -12.35 5.76
C VAL A 33 0.96 -11.17 6.62
N THR A 34 0.57 -11.47 7.86
CA THR A 34 0.29 -10.46 8.88
C THR A 34 1.57 -10.19 9.66
N ALA A 35 1.98 -8.95 9.76
CA ALA A 35 3.13 -8.58 10.59
C ALA A 35 2.97 -9.12 12.01
N SER A 36 4.03 -9.75 12.54
CA SER A 36 4.04 -10.37 13.85
C SER A 36 4.00 -9.36 15.00
N MET A 37 4.33 -8.10 14.73
CA MET A 37 4.33 -6.98 15.66
C MET A 37 3.89 -5.70 14.98
N GLY A 38 3.30 -4.78 15.74
CA GLY A 38 2.86 -3.48 15.23
C GLY A 38 1.45 -3.12 15.72
N PRO A 39 0.86 -2.05 15.20
CA PRO A 39 -0.49 -1.62 15.54
C PRO A 39 -1.56 -2.48 14.86
N ALA A 40 -2.77 -2.49 15.40
CA ALA A 40 -3.92 -3.17 14.79
C ALA A 40 -4.40 -2.48 13.49
N SER A 41 -4.19 -1.17 13.38
CA SER A 41 -4.39 -0.36 12.17
C SER A 41 -3.36 0.75 12.13
N ILE A 42 -3.10 1.32 10.94
CA ILE A 42 -2.10 2.37 10.72
C ILE A 42 -2.83 3.63 10.27
N GLU A 43 -3.05 4.56 11.19
CA GLU A 43 -3.81 5.78 10.96
C GLU A 43 -3.02 7.05 11.32
N SER A 44 -1.79 6.90 11.83
CA SER A 44 -0.95 8.02 12.28
C SER A 44 0.53 7.79 11.94
N HIS A 45 1.33 8.85 11.99
CA HIS A 45 2.80 8.76 11.89
C HIS A 45 3.41 7.87 12.99
N TYR A 46 2.79 7.87 14.18
CA TYR A 46 3.22 7.02 15.28
C TYR A 46 3.01 5.54 14.95
N ASP A 47 1.82 5.19 14.44
CA ASP A 47 1.50 3.82 14.04
C ASP A 47 2.43 3.36 12.90
N GLU A 48 2.69 4.24 11.95
CA GLU A 48 3.56 3.97 10.81
C GLU A 48 5.02 3.68 11.23
N ALA A 49 5.54 4.47 12.16
CA ALA A 49 6.89 4.26 12.70
C ALA A 49 7.00 2.92 13.43
N LEU A 50 5.95 2.51 14.17
CA LEU A 50 5.91 1.24 14.89
C LEU A 50 5.55 0.03 14.01
N ALA A 51 5.00 0.24 12.82
CA ALA A 51 4.74 -0.81 11.86
C ALA A 51 6.00 -1.25 11.08
N ALA A 52 6.96 -0.34 10.87
CA ALA A 52 8.16 -0.61 10.09
C ALA A 52 8.98 -1.82 10.59
N PRO A 53 9.25 -2.01 11.89
CA PRO A 53 9.90 -3.21 12.38
C PRO A 53 9.18 -4.51 11.99
N GLY A 54 7.85 -4.54 12.08
CA GLY A 54 7.03 -5.68 11.68
C GLY A 54 7.14 -6.01 10.20
N VAL A 55 7.28 -5.00 9.32
CA VAL A 55 7.56 -5.22 7.89
C VAL A 55 8.92 -5.89 7.71
N LEU A 56 9.95 -5.41 8.40
CA LEU A 56 11.31 -5.89 8.23
C LEU A 56 11.49 -7.34 8.70
N THR A 57 10.71 -7.82 9.67
CA THR A 57 10.74 -9.23 10.10
C THR A 57 10.19 -10.19 9.05
N GLU A 58 9.41 -9.70 8.10
CA GLU A 58 8.80 -10.50 7.03
C GLU A 58 9.63 -10.54 5.74
N ILE A 59 10.78 -9.85 5.67
CA ILE A 59 11.69 -9.89 4.52
C ILE A 59 12.63 -11.08 4.64
N GLY A 60 12.79 -11.89 3.58
CA GLY A 60 13.84 -12.92 3.51
C GLY A 60 13.51 -14.19 2.74
N ASP A 61 12.25 -14.61 2.57
CA ASP A 61 11.87 -15.93 2.06
C ASP A 61 10.98 -15.88 0.79
N ALA A 62 11.08 -14.80 0.00
CA ALA A 62 10.35 -14.67 -1.25
C ALA A 62 11.18 -13.97 -2.32
N ASP A 63 10.77 -14.12 -3.58
CA ASP A 63 11.45 -13.51 -4.73
C ASP A 63 11.16 -12.01 -4.86
N GLY A 64 10.04 -11.54 -4.29
CA GLY A 64 9.66 -10.12 -4.30
C GLY A 64 8.60 -9.80 -3.23
N TYR A 65 8.45 -8.53 -2.92
CA TYR A 65 7.65 -8.08 -1.76
C TYR A 65 6.75 -6.92 -2.09
N VAL A 66 5.54 -6.94 -1.53
CA VAL A 66 4.59 -5.83 -1.52
C VAL A 66 4.37 -5.38 -0.09
N ILE A 67 4.41 -4.07 0.17
CA ILE A 67 3.97 -3.50 1.45
C ILE A 67 2.54 -3.00 1.28
N ALA A 68 1.58 -3.72 1.88
CA ALA A 68 0.15 -3.50 1.68
C ALA A 68 -0.46 -2.52 2.69
N CYS A 69 0.05 -1.29 2.71
CA CYS A 69 -0.50 -0.17 3.47
C CYS A 69 -0.27 1.14 2.73
N PHE A 70 -1.27 2.01 2.68
CA PHE A 70 -1.19 3.29 1.95
C PHE A 70 -0.39 4.37 2.70
N GLY A 71 0.66 3.97 3.37
CA GLY A 71 1.71 4.78 4.00
C GLY A 71 3.08 4.27 3.59
N ASP A 72 3.13 3.09 2.97
CA ASP A 72 4.35 2.36 2.59
C ASP A 72 5.38 2.32 3.74
N PRO A 73 4.98 1.92 4.98
CA PRO A 73 5.85 1.97 6.14
C PRO A 73 7.07 1.07 5.96
N GLY A 74 8.27 1.61 6.20
CA GLY A 74 9.51 0.86 6.11
C GLY A 74 9.95 0.49 4.69
N LEU A 75 9.36 1.06 3.64
CA LEU A 75 9.63 0.70 2.24
C LEU A 75 11.11 0.78 1.87
N ASP A 76 11.80 1.88 2.19
CA ASP A 76 13.22 2.02 1.82
C ASP A 76 14.10 1.09 2.65
N ALA A 77 13.81 0.93 3.95
CA ALA A 77 14.53 -0.03 4.78
C ALA A 77 14.33 -1.48 4.29
N ALA A 78 13.13 -1.83 3.83
CA ALA A 78 12.88 -3.13 3.21
C ALA A 78 13.66 -3.31 1.91
N ARG A 79 13.83 -2.25 1.11
CA ARG A 79 14.64 -2.26 -0.11
C ARG A 79 16.12 -2.48 0.15
N GLU A 80 16.65 -1.99 1.28
CA GLU A 80 18.06 -2.22 1.66
C GLU A 80 18.36 -3.68 2.03
N VAL A 81 17.34 -4.42 2.48
CA VAL A 81 17.55 -5.76 3.07
C VAL A 81 16.97 -6.89 2.23
N ALA A 82 16.11 -6.59 1.26
CA ALA A 82 15.52 -7.58 0.37
C ALA A 82 16.45 -7.91 -0.81
N GLU A 83 16.54 -9.18 -1.17
CA GLU A 83 17.24 -9.59 -2.39
C GLU A 83 16.44 -9.28 -3.66
N GLY A 84 15.12 -9.30 -3.58
CA GLY A 84 14.19 -9.03 -4.67
C GLY A 84 13.60 -7.63 -4.66
N PRO A 85 12.76 -7.29 -5.65
CA PRO A 85 12.08 -6.00 -5.69
C PRO A 85 11.08 -5.84 -4.54
N VAL A 86 11.03 -4.63 -3.96
CA VAL A 86 10.04 -4.24 -2.96
C VAL A 86 9.25 -3.05 -3.48
N VAL A 87 7.92 -3.19 -3.51
CA VAL A 87 7.00 -2.15 -3.99
C VAL A 87 5.96 -1.83 -2.92
N GLY A 88 5.79 -0.55 -2.64
CA GLY A 88 4.73 -0.06 -1.78
C GLY A 88 3.40 0.06 -2.52
N MET A 89 2.28 -0.21 -1.83
CA MET A 89 0.97 -0.12 -2.48
C MET A 89 0.59 1.32 -2.83
N ALA A 90 0.98 2.32 -2.03
CA ALA A 90 0.71 3.71 -2.35
C ALA A 90 1.51 4.16 -3.58
N GLU A 91 2.80 3.81 -3.63
CA GLU A 91 3.64 4.08 -4.79
C GLU A 91 3.04 3.48 -6.07
N ALA A 92 2.72 2.19 -6.06
CA ALA A 92 2.18 1.49 -7.22
C ALA A 92 0.82 2.04 -7.65
N ALA A 93 -0.09 2.29 -6.70
CA ALA A 93 -1.41 2.80 -7.00
C ALA A 93 -1.37 4.17 -7.68
N MET A 94 -0.60 5.11 -7.12
CA MET A 94 -0.48 6.46 -7.67
C MET A 94 0.20 6.46 -9.04
N ARG A 95 1.25 5.64 -9.24
CA ARG A 95 1.91 5.50 -10.55
C ARG A 95 0.95 4.89 -11.57
N THR A 96 0.21 3.83 -11.22
CA THR A 96 -0.78 3.21 -12.10
C THR A 96 -1.87 4.20 -12.49
N ALA A 97 -2.41 4.95 -11.52
CA ALA A 97 -3.44 5.95 -11.80
C ALA A 97 -2.95 7.06 -12.75
N SER A 98 -1.67 7.40 -12.74
CA SER A 98 -1.09 8.40 -13.66
C SER A 98 -1.11 8.00 -15.13
N TYR A 99 -1.34 6.72 -15.44
CA TYR A 99 -1.50 6.23 -16.83
C TYR A 99 -2.95 6.35 -17.34
N LEU A 100 -3.93 6.56 -16.44
CA LEU A 100 -5.35 6.45 -16.78
C LEU A 100 -5.98 7.78 -17.25
N GLY A 101 -5.26 8.89 -17.10
CA GLY A 101 -5.77 10.20 -17.47
C GLY A 101 -4.82 11.33 -17.11
N ARG A 102 -5.34 12.54 -17.07
CA ARG A 102 -4.58 13.75 -16.70
C ARG A 102 -4.45 13.91 -15.19
N GLY A 103 -5.31 13.24 -14.42
CA GLY A 103 -5.26 13.32 -12.98
C GLY A 103 -6.12 12.29 -12.26
N PHE A 104 -5.74 12.00 -11.04
CA PHE A 104 -6.46 11.14 -10.14
C PHE A 104 -6.71 11.82 -8.79
N SER A 105 -7.74 11.37 -8.08
CA SER A 105 -7.93 11.73 -6.67
C SER A 105 -7.78 10.50 -5.78
N VAL A 106 -7.29 10.71 -4.57
CA VAL A 106 -7.18 9.65 -3.56
C VAL A 106 -8.35 9.76 -2.59
N VAL A 107 -9.02 8.64 -2.34
CA VAL A 107 -10.03 8.53 -1.27
C VAL A 107 -9.48 7.61 -0.19
N THR A 108 -9.16 8.21 0.96
CA THR A 108 -8.62 7.52 2.15
C THR A 108 -9.67 7.40 3.26
N THR A 109 -9.31 6.75 4.36
CA THR A 109 -10.19 6.47 5.49
C THR A 109 -10.40 7.69 6.39
N VAL A 110 -9.34 8.17 7.03
CA VAL A 110 -9.40 9.22 8.07
C VAL A 110 -8.76 10.53 7.60
N ASP A 111 -9.32 11.65 8.03
CA ASP A 111 -8.88 12.97 7.60
C ASP A 111 -7.40 13.25 7.90
N ARG A 112 -6.90 12.74 9.02
CA ARG A 112 -5.50 12.92 9.41
C ARG A 112 -4.48 12.27 8.46
N SER A 113 -4.89 11.34 7.58
CA SER A 113 -4.03 10.69 6.58
C SER A 113 -3.82 11.55 5.32
N ARG A 114 -4.60 12.63 5.14
CA ARG A 114 -4.58 13.45 3.90
C ARG A 114 -3.21 14.10 3.65
N GLY A 115 -2.63 14.74 4.67
CA GLY A 115 -1.33 15.40 4.54
C GLY A 115 -0.24 14.42 4.10
N ARG A 116 -0.14 13.27 4.79
CA ARG A 116 0.81 12.20 4.44
C ARG A 116 0.60 11.68 3.01
N THR A 117 -0.63 11.56 2.56
CA THR A 117 -0.91 11.14 1.19
C THR A 117 -0.37 12.14 0.15
N TRP A 118 -0.43 13.44 0.42
CA TRP A 118 0.22 14.47 -0.39
C TRP A 118 1.75 14.33 -0.38
N ASP A 119 2.35 14.10 0.79
CA ASP A 119 3.81 13.88 0.91
C ASP A 119 4.25 12.65 0.09
N LEU A 120 3.45 11.58 0.07
CA LEU A 120 3.72 10.40 -0.77
C LEU A 120 3.62 10.70 -2.26
N ALA A 121 2.64 11.51 -2.68
CA ALA A 121 2.52 11.91 -4.09
C ALA A 121 3.75 12.73 -4.56
N GLU A 122 4.26 13.62 -3.69
CA GLU A 122 5.51 14.36 -3.95
C GLU A 122 6.70 13.40 -4.00
N ARG A 123 6.86 12.55 -2.99
CA ARG A 123 7.95 11.58 -2.89
C ARG A 123 8.05 10.67 -4.12
N TYR A 124 6.91 10.22 -4.65
CA TYR A 124 6.86 9.33 -5.80
C TYR A 124 6.88 10.06 -7.14
N GLY A 125 6.98 11.40 -7.15
CA GLY A 125 7.07 12.22 -8.34
C GLY A 125 5.78 12.28 -9.17
N VAL A 126 4.63 12.01 -8.53
CA VAL A 126 3.30 11.97 -9.18
C VAL A 126 2.36 13.07 -8.68
N ALA A 127 2.83 14.00 -7.86
CA ALA A 127 2.03 15.10 -7.31
C ALA A 127 1.29 15.90 -8.37
N ARG A 128 1.89 16.12 -9.53
CA ARG A 128 1.26 16.84 -10.64
C ARG A 128 0.00 16.15 -11.20
N PHE A 129 -0.15 14.84 -10.96
CA PHE A 129 -1.30 14.05 -11.37
C PHE A 129 -2.32 13.89 -10.24
N CYS A 130 -1.91 14.06 -8.98
CA CYS A 130 -2.80 14.00 -7.81
C CYS A 130 -3.56 15.32 -7.72
N ARG A 131 -4.87 15.29 -7.98
CA ARG A 131 -5.72 16.49 -7.99
C ARG A 131 -6.38 16.75 -6.66
N GLY A 132 -6.58 15.73 -5.85
CA GLY A 132 -7.20 15.85 -4.54
C GLY A 132 -6.96 14.62 -3.65
N VAL A 133 -7.06 14.86 -2.35
CA VAL A 133 -7.05 13.81 -1.33
C VAL A 133 -8.24 14.02 -0.41
N HIS A 134 -9.14 13.05 -0.38
CA HIS A 134 -10.39 13.10 0.39
C HIS A 134 -10.42 11.96 1.42
N ALA A 135 -11.09 12.18 2.54
CA ALA A 135 -11.31 11.15 3.54
C ALA A 135 -12.80 10.78 3.59
N CYS A 136 -13.12 9.49 3.68
CA CYS A 136 -14.50 9.03 3.84
C CYS A 136 -14.98 9.10 5.31
N GLY A 137 -14.09 9.35 6.27
CA GLY A 137 -14.43 9.47 7.69
C GLY A 137 -14.66 8.14 8.42
N ILE A 138 -14.37 7.00 7.80
CA ILE A 138 -14.50 5.67 8.41
C ILE A 138 -13.13 5.25 8.93
N ARG A 139 -13.04 4.81 10.19
CA ARG A 139 -11.79 4.27 10.74
C ARG A 139 -11.46 2.94 10.08
N VAL A 140 -10.16 2.63 9.98
CA VAL A 140 -9.69 1.42 9.28
C VAL A 140 -10.32 0.15 9.85
N LEU A 141 -10.40 0.00 11.16
CA LEU A 141 -10.97 -1.20 11.81
C LEU A 141 -12.50 -1.28 11.70
N ASP A 142 -13.16 -0.19 11.33
CA ASP A 142 -14.62 -0.16 11.20
C ASP A 142 -15.10 -0.43 9.76
N LEU A 143 -14.17 -0.53 8.77
CA LEU A 143 -14.52 -0.71 7.35
C LEU A 143 -15.38 -1.95 7.10
N ASP A 144 -14.99 -3.10 7.65
CA ASP A 144 -15.67 -4.37 7.43
C ASP A 144 -16.99 -4.50 8.22
N SER A 145 -17.10 -3.80 9.36
CA SER A 145 -18.26 -3.87 10.25
C SER A 145 -19.31 -2.78 9.99
N ASN A 146 -18.97 -1.76 9.22
CA ASN A 146 -19.90 -0.67 8.91
C ASN A 146 -20.78 -1.01 7.70
N PRO A 147 -22.10 -1.22 7.89
CA PRO A 147 -23.00 -1.58 6.79
C PRO A 147 -23.15 -0.48 5.73
N ASP A 148 -22.83 0.77 6.07
CA ASP A 148 -22.89 1.91 5.16
C ASP A 148 -21.52 2.23 4.51
N ALA A 149 -20.49 1.40 4.71
CA ALA A 149 -19.14 1.67 4.23
C ALA A 149 -19.11 1.90 2.70
N LEU A 150 -19.65 0.98 1.92
CA LEU A 150 -19.70 1.10 0.46
C LEU A 150 -20.38 2.41 0.03
N LYS A 151 -21.55 2.72 0.59
CA LYS A 151 -22.31 3.93 0.27
C LYS A 151 -21.52 5.21 0.60
N THR A 152 -20.86 5.23 1.77
CA THR A 152 -20.09 6.38 2.22
C THR A 152 -18.85 6.60 1.34
N ILE A 153 -18.13 5.52 1.02
CA ILE A 153 -16.95 5.57 0.15
C ILE A 153 -17.35 5.96 -1.28
N THR A 154 -18.44 5.41 -1.82
CA THR A 154 -18.99 5.80 -3.14
C THR A 154 -19.29 7.30 -3.20
N ALA A 155 -19.95 7.84 -2.15
CA ALA A 155 -20.22 9.28 -2.10
C ALA A 155 -18.94 10.12 -2.08
N ALA A 156 -17.92 9.70 -1.32
CA ALA A 156 -16.62 10.37 -1.29
C ALA A 156 -15.90 10.30 -2.65
N CYS A 157 -15.97 9.16 -3.35
CA CYS A 157 -15.40 8.99 -4.68
C CYS A 157 -16.08 9.90 -5.72
N ARG A 158 -17.42 9.95 -5.74
CA ARG A 158 -18.17 10.84 -6.63
C ARG A 158 -17.82 12.31 -6.36
N HIS A 159 -17.79 12.71 -5.09
CA HIS A 159 -17.40 14.06 -4.70
C HIS A 159 -16.00 14.40 -5.19
N ALA A 160 -15.02 13.48 -5.04
CA ALA A 160 -13.65 13.68 -5.50
C ALA A 160 -13.58 13.84 -7.02
N LEU A 161 -14.27 12.98 -7.79
CA LEU A 161 -14.32 13.08 -9.25
C LEU A 161 -14.88 14.43 -9.73
N GLU A 162 -15.99 14.85 -9.16
CA GLU A 162 -16.67 16.09 -9.53
C GLU A 162 -15.88 17.34 -9.13
N ARG A 163 -15.38 17.36 -7.89
CA ARG A 163 -14.70 18.54 -7.34
C ARG A 163 -13.33 18.78 -7.97
N ASP A 164 -12.58 17.71 -8.20
CA ASP A 164 -11.20 17.77 -8.64
C ASP A 164 -11.06 17.59 -10.16
N GLU A 165 -12.16 17.29 -10.84
CA GLU A 165 -12.17 16.93 -12.27
C GLU A 165 -11.16 15.82 -12.58
N SER A 166 -11.17 14.78 -11.73
CA SER A 166 -10.25 13.65 -11.83
C SER A 166 -10.77 12.58 -12.78
N ASP A 167 -9.85 11.89 -13.47
CA ASP A 167 -10.17 10.82 -14.41
C ASP A 167 -10.27 9.45 -13.75
N ALA A 168 -9.66 9.30 -12.56
CA ALA A 168 -9.59 8.04 -11.81
C ALA A 168 -9.57 8.28 -10.30
N ILE A 169 -9.98 7.26 -9.55
CA ILE A 169 -9.87 7.20 -8.09
C ILE A 169 -8.79 6.20 -7.67
N VAL A 170 -7.98 6.57 -6.69
CA VAL A 170 -7.07 5.68 -5.97
C VAL A 170 -7.63 5.42 -4.59
N LEU A 171 -7.75 4.14 -4.21
CA LEU A 171 -8.18 3.78 -2.85
C LEU A 171 -7.00 3.86 -1.88
N GLY A 172 -7.10 4.76 -0.92
CA GLY A 172 -6.06 5.08 0.06
C GLY A 172 -6.03 4.17 1.29
N CYS A 173 -6.51 2.93 1.17
CA CYS A 173 -6.47 1.94 2.24
C CYS A 173 -6.58 0.52 1.69
N ALA A 174 -5.71 -0.40 2.15
CA ALA A 174 -5.78 -1.82 1.77
C ALA A 174 -7.08 -2.49 2.26
N GLY A 175 -7.70 -2.00 3.32
CA GLY A 175 -9.00 -2.49 3.78
C GLY A 175 -10.16 -2.23 2.81
N MET A 176 -9.99 -1.39 1.79
CA MET A 176 -10.99 -1.11 0.77
C MET A 176 -10.87 -2.02 -0.47
N THR A 177 -9.87 -2.89 -0.53
CA THR A 177 -9.55 -3.69 -1.72
C THR A 177 -10.74 -4.53 -2.23
N HIS A 178 -11.56 -5.03 -1.33
CA HIS A 178 -12.74 -5.84 -1.68
C HIS A 178 -13.89 -5.03 -2.30
N LEU A 179 -13.86 -3.70 -2.23
CA LEU A 179 -14.92 -2.80 -2.73
C LEU A 179 -14.66 -2.28 -4.15
N VAL A 180 -13.51 -2.57 -4.74
CA VAL A 180 -13.05 -1.97 -6.01
C VAL A 180 -14.06 -2.15 -7.14
N ALA A 181 -14.54 -3.39 -7.35
CA ALA A 181 -15.45 -3.69 -8.45
C ALA A 181 -16.82 -2.97 -8.29
N ASP A 182 -17.37 -2.97 -7.08
CA ASP A 182 -18.63 -2.31 -6.77
C ASP A 182 -18.49 -0.79 -6.92
N LEU A 183 -17.39 -0.21 -6.40
CA LEU A 183 -17.12 1.22 -6.53
C LEU A 183 -16.98 1.64 -7.99
N ALA A 184 -16.22 0.90 -8.80
CA ALA A 184 -16.01 1.22 -10.22
C ALA A 184 -17.36 1.18 -10.98
N GLY A 185 -18.21 0.19 -10.71
CA GLY A 185 -19.55 0.10 -11.28
C GLY A 185 -20.46 1.27 -10.86
N GLU A 186 -20.41 1.65 -9.58
CA GLU A 186 -21.25 2.72 -9.02
C GLU A 186 -20.85 4.13 -9.50
N ILE A 187 -19.54 4.40 -9.66
CA ILE A 187 -19.07 5.74 -10.02
C ILE A 187 -18.83 5.94 -11.52
N GLY A 188 -18.76 4.86 -12.29
CA GLY A 188 -18.52 4.91 -13.75
C GLY A 188 -17.13 5.43 -14.14
N ALA A 189 -16.14 5.30 -13.26
CA ALA A 189 -14.77 5.75 -13.49
C ALA A 189 -13.76 4.68 -13.00
N PRO A 190 -12.52 4.66 -13.52
CA PRO A 190 -11.50 3.75 -13.05
C PRO A 190 -11.22 3.90 -11.55
N VAL A 191 -11.17 2.76 -10.84
CA VAL A 191 -10.78 2.68 -9.43
C VAL A 191 -9.52 1.83 -9.32
N VAL A 192 -8.47 2.39 -8.78
CA VAL A 192 -7.17 1.71 -8.62
C VAL A 192 -7.06 1.13 -7.23
N ASP A 193 -6.92 -0.21 -7.18
CA ASP A 193 -6.51 -0.94 -5.99
C ASP A 193 -4.98 -0.98 -5.89
N GLY A 194 -4.45 -0.48 -4.78
CA GLY A 194 -3.01 -0.47 -4.56
C GLY A 194 -2.39 -1.84 -4.34
N VAL A 195 -3.14 -2.80 -3.78
CA VAL A 195 -2.67 -4.18 -3.59
C VAL A 195 -2.45 -4.86 -4.94
N GLN A 196 -3.44 -4.76 -5.84
CA GLN A 196 -3.34 -5.32 -7.19
C GLN A 196 -2.24 -4.64 -8.00
N ALA A 197 -2.18 -3.30 -7.97
CA ALA A 197 -1.18 -2.53 -8.68
C ALA A 197 0.25 -2.89 -8.22
N ALA A 198 0.49 -2.99 -6.92
CA ALA A 198 1.80 -3.35 -6.38
C ALA A 198 2.19 -4.81 -6.69
N THR A 199 1.23 -5.74 -6.61
CA THR A 199 1.46 -7.16 -6.94
C THR A 199 1.89 -7.31 -8.40
N LEU A 200 1.18 -6.67 -9.33
CA LEU A 200 1.53 -6.69 -10.74
C LEU A 200 2.84 -5.96 -11.04
N ALA A 201 3.15 -4.88 -10.34
CA ALA A 201 4.43 -4.19 -10.46
C ALA A 201 5.60 -5.10 -10.06
N VAL A 202 5.50 -5.77 -8.89
CA VAL A 202 6.52 -6.75 -8.45
C VAL A 202 6.64 -7.88 -9.45
N GLN A 203 5.52 -8.47 -9.90
CA GLN A 203 5.52 -9.54 -10.90
C GLN A 203 6.22 -9.10 -12.19
N SER A 204 5.96 -7.89 -12.66
CA SER A 204 6.61 -7.35 -13.86
C SER A 204 8.13 -7.22 -13.68
N LEU A 205 8.58 -6.70 -12.53
CA LEU A 205 10.02 -6.60 -12.23
C LEU A 205 10.69 -7.97 -12.18
N LEU A 206 10.07 -8.95 -11.52
CA LEU A 206 10.56 -10.33 -11.46
C LEU A 206 10.61 -10.98 -12.85
N THR A 207 9.59 -10.76 -13.67
CA THR A 207 9.53 -11.29 -15.05
C THR A 207 10.64 -10.71 -15.92
N MET A 208 11.02 -9.45 -15.71
CA MET A 208 12.15 -8.79 -16.38
C MET A 208 13.51 -9.15 -15.77
N GLY A 209 13.57 -9.93 -14.69
CA GLY A 209 14.81 -10.26 -13.97
C GLY A 209 15.41 -9.05 -13.22
N LEU A 210 14.58 -8.09 -12.84
CA LEU A 210 15.01 -6.88 -12.15
C LEU A 210 14.82 -7.01 -10.63
N ARG A 211 15.73 -6.37 -9.90
CA ARG A 211 15.72 -6.27 -8.43
C ARG A 211 15.99 -4.84 -7.99
N THR A 212 15.82 -4.57 -6.72
CA THR A 212 16.27 -3.30 -6.12
C THR A 212 17.79 -3.16 -6.30
N GLY A 213 18.28 -1.96 -6.55
CA GLY A 213 19.72 -1.68 -6.62
C GLY A 213 20.39 -1.95 -5.26
N ASP A 214 21.62 -2.40 -5.28
CA ASP A 214 22.42 -2.77 -4.10
C ASP A 214 23.61 -1.83 -3.86
N ARG A 215 23.51 -0.59 -4.35
CA ARG A 215 24.56 0.42 -4.28
C ARG A 215 24.10 1.69 -3.61
N GLY A 216 25.05 2.40 -3.01
CA GLY A 216 24.79 3.69 -2.38
C GLY A 216 23.81 3.57 -1.23
N GLU A 217 22.70 4.28 -1.31
CA GLU A 217 21.65 4.32 -0.28
C GLU A 217 20.98 2.96 -0.04
N PHE A 218 20.84 2.13 -1.09
CA PHE A 218 20.25 0.80 -1.00
C PHE A 218 21.27 -0.34 -0.87
N ALA A 219 22.53 -0.03 -0.55
CA ALA A 219 23.48 -1.06 -0.13
C ALA A 219 23.05 -1.66 1.22
N ALA A 220 23.40 -2.94 1.44
CA ALA A 220 23.07 -3.59 2.71
C ALA A 220 23.54 -2.75 3.92
N PRO A 221 22.71 -2.62 4.97
CA PRO A 221 23.07 -1.84 6.15
C PRO A 221 24.38 -2.33 6.77
N PRO A 222 25.31 -1.43 7.16
CA PRO A 222 26.56 -1.86 7.79
C PRO A 222 26.27 -2.53 9.14
N PRO A 223 26.97 -3.64 9.46
CA PRO A 223 26.79 -4.36 10.73
C PRO A 223 27.03 -3.44 11.92
N LYS A 224 26.12 -3.44 12.87
CA LYS A 224 26.25 -2.70 14.12
C LYS A 224 25.39 -3.35 15.21
N PRO A 225 25.75 -3.19 16.51
CA PRO A 225 24.93 -3.70 17.59
C PRO A 225 23.62 -2.89 17.74
N TYR A 226 22.54 -3.59 18.01
CA TYR A 226 21.26 -3.01 18.45
C TYR A 226 21.01 -3.40 19.91
N THR A 227 20.25 -2.60 20.64
CA THR A 227 19.99 -2.79 22.07
C THR A 227 18.48 -2.79 22.35
N GLY A 228 18.09 -3.31 23.52
CA GLY A 228 16.70 -3.39 23.94
C GLY A 228 15.89 -4.31 23.05
N ILE A 229 14.64 -3.93 22.80
CA ILE A 229 13.69 -4.73 21.98
C ILE A 229 14.10 -4.84 20.49
N LEU A 230 15.11 -4.09 20.07
CA LEU A 230 15.57 -4.09 18.68
C LEU A 230 16.81 -4.97 18.47
N TRP A 231 17.26 -5.71 19.47
CA TRP A 231 18.47 -6.52 19.37
C TRP A 231 18.44 -7.57 18.24
N ASP A 232 17.24 -8.11 17.94
CA ASP A 232 17.01 -9.08 16.86
C ASP A 232 17.20 -8.49 15.46
N PHE A 233 17.22 -7.17 15.32
CA PHE A 233 17.44 -6.48 14.04
C PHE A 233 18.92 -6.25 13.74
N ALA A 234 19.86 -6.72 14.58
CA ALA A 234 21.28 -6.67 14.29
C ALA A 234 21.61 -7.53 13.04
N ARG A 235 22.35 -6.96 12.09
CA ARG A 235 22.74 -7.58 10.83
C ARG A 235 24.25 -7.53 10.65
#